data_7a8a8479866722de3bd2a32a1ef4b09d
#
_entry.id   7a8a8479866722de3bd2a32a1ef4b09d
#
_cell.length_a   1.000
_cell.length_b   1.000
_cell.length_c   1.000
_cell.angle_alpha   90.00
_cell.angle_beta   90.00
_cell.angle_gamma   90.00
#
_symmetry.space_group_name_H-M   'P 1'
#
loop_
_entity.id
_entity.type
_entity.pdbx_description
1 polymer ?
#
loop_
_entity_poly.entity_id
_entity_poly.type
_entity_poly.pdbx_seq_one_letter_code
_entity_poly.pdbx_strand_id
1 'polypeptide(L)'
;MPASVVKPLDQSAAIDALLRGVPLPPAGWQANGPSGSADVQDQYQLAASVYGGVTCSWIDEWLLAQHAGDAARVQRAAAALKSSRSWPGLVAMSRGGDYADVVWEFADVISGTRATTAAGGKLSAYRTRIGGTSVTVPTGVGDYRSALGCDMPASK
;
A
#
# COMPACT_ATOMS: atom_id res chain seq x y z
N MET A 1 -1.78 19.09 -23.83
CA MET A 1 -1.33 18.08 -22.86
C MET A 1 -2.52 17.47 -22.14
N PRO A 2 -2.58 16.16 -22.08
CA PRO A 2 -3.68 15.52 -21.36
C PRO A 2 -3.66 15.89 -19.88
N ALA A 3 -4.81 16.14 -19.32
CA ALA A 3 -4.93 16.49 -17.90
C ALA A 3 -4.47 15.36 -16.97
N SER A 4 -4.48 14.13 -17.47
CA SER A 4 -4.07 12.97 -16.66
C SER A 4 -2.55 12.80 -16.57
N VAL A 5 -1.78 13.60 -17.30
CA VAL A 5 -0.32 13.46 -17.32
C VAL A 5 0.29 14.41 -16.29
N VAL A 6 1.14 13.88 -15.42
CA VAL A 6 1.79 14.64 -14.37
C VAL A 6 3.28 14.72 -14.64
N LYS A 7 3.77 15.91 -14.84
CA LYS A 7 5.20 16.13 -15.10
C LYS A 7 6.00 15.96 -13.82
N PRO A 8 7.27 15.57 -13.91
CA PRO A 8 8.10 15.38 -12.70
C PRO A 8 8.14 16.59 -11.78
N LEU A 9 8.18 17.79 -12.33
CA LEU A 9 8.23 19.00 -11.49
C LEU A 9 6.97 19.22 -10.68
N ASP A 10 5.85 18.64 -11.13
CA ASP A 10 4.56 18.81 -10.45
C ASP A 10 4.23 17.65 -9.52
N GLN A 11 5.06 16.60 -9.47
CA GLN A 11 4.70 15.41 -8.74
C GLN A 11 4.65 15.63 -7.23
N SER A 12 5.51 16.51 -6.71
CA SER A 12 5.52 16.77 -5.28
C SER A 12 4.18 17.31 -4.80
N ALA A 13 3.62 18.28 -5.51
CA ALA A 13 2.32 18.84 -5.17
C ALA A 13 1.20 17.82 -5.39
N ALA A 14 1.30 17.01 -6.44
CA ALA A 14 0.32 15.97 -6.73
C ALA A 14 0.34 14.90 -5.63
N ILE A 15 1.52 14.51 -5.17
CA ILE A 15 1.65 13.53 -4.10
C ILE A 15 1.05 14.08 -2.81
N ASP A 16 1.32 15.34 -2.48
CA ASP A 16 0.75 15.96 -1.29
C ASP A 16 -0.78 15.94 -1.34
N ALA A 17 -1.34 16.20 -2.51
CA ALA A 17 -2.79 16.17 -2.69
C ALA A 17 -3.35 14.75 -2.49
N LEU A 18 -2.65 13.74 -3.00
CA LEU A 18 -3.07 12.35 -2.85
C LEU A 18 -3.02 11.90 -1.39
N LEU A 19 -2.07 12.42 -0.61
CA LEU A 19 -1.91 12.03 0.79
C LEU A 19 -2.85 12.74 1.74
N ARG A 20 -3.65 13.67 1.24
CA ARG A 20 -4.58 14.41 2.08
C ARG A 20 -5.59 13.43 2.69
N GLY A 21 -5.70 13.44 4.01
CA GLY A 21 -6.59 12.54 4.72
C GLY A 21 -6.08 11.11 4.85
N VAL A 22 -4.80 10.87 4.53
CA VAL A 22 -4.22 9.53 4.56
C VAL A 22 -3.26 9.43 5.74
N PRO A 23 -3.48 8.48 6.67
CA PRO A 23 -2.52 8.27 7.76
C PRO A 23 -1.23 7.68 7.19
N LEU A 24 -0.09 8.17 7.66
CA LEU A 24 1.21 7.73 7.17
C LEU A 24 1.87 6.80 8.18
N PRO A 25 2.53 5.72 7.70
CA PRO A 25 3.19 4.78 8.60
C PRO A 25 4.33 5.43 9.37
N PRO A 26 4.56 5.03 10.63
CA PRO A 26 5.59 5.66 11.45
C PRO A 26 7.01 5.47 10.92
N ALA A 27 7.26 4.37 10.22
CA ALA A 27 8.59 4.12 9.66
C ALA A 27 8.78 4.76 8.28
N GLY A 28 7.76 5.48 7.79
CA GLY A 28 7.82 6.09 6.47
C GLY A 28 7.26 5.20 5.39
N TRP A 29 7.27 5.71 4.18
CA TRP A 29 6.74 5.00 3.02
C TRP A 29 7.50 5.45 1.78
N GLN A 30 7.38 4.67 0.72
CA GLN A 30 7.97 5.01 -0.57
C GLN A 30 6.96 4.71 -1.67
N ALA A 31 6.94 5.55 -2.70
CA ALA A 31 6.11 5.27 -3.86
C ALA A 31 6.62 4.03 -4.57
N ASN A 32 5.71 3.29 -5.17
CA ASN A 32 6.03 2.06 -5.90
C ASN A 32 6.60 2.36 -7.27
N GLY A 33 7.14 1.29 -7.88
CA GLY A 33 7.56 1.34 -9.26
C GLY A 33 8.84 2.13 -9.45
N PRO A 34 9.10 2.58 -10.66
CA PRO A 34 10.31 3.32 -10.96
C PRO A 34 10.19 4.75 -10.46
N SER A 35 9.88 4.91 -9.19
CA SER A 35 9.76 6.21 -8.58
C SER A 35 11.10 6.92 -8.71
N GLY A 36 11.05 8.20 -8.80
CA GLY A 36 12.24 8.98 -9.04
C GLY A 36 12.58 9.11 -10.50
N SER A 37 11.82 8.46 -11.35
CA SER A 37 11.99 8.63 -12.77
C SER A 37 11.70 10.07 -13.16
N ALA A 38 12.47 10.60 -14.08
CA ALA A 38 12.17 11.90 -14.64
C ALA A 38 11.03 11.84 -15.64
N ASP A 39 10.56 10.66 -15.94
CA ASP A 39 9.52 10.49 -16.94
C ASP A 39 8.18 10.98 -16.43
N VAL A 40 7.32 11.28 -17.39
CA VAL A 40 5.95 11.70 -17.10
C VAL A 40 5.12 10.47 -16.74
N GLN A 41 4.25 10.63 -15.75
CA GLN A 41 3.29 9.59 -15.38
C GLN A 41 1.89 10.17 -15.46
N ASP A 42 0.89 9.34 -15.83
CA ASP A 42 -0.48 9.80 -15.72
C ASP A 42 -0.93 9.78 -14.26
N GLN A 43 -2.06 10.43 -13.99
CA GLN A 43 -2.54 10.57 -12.62
C GLN A 43 -2.90 9.24 -12.00
N TYR A 44 -3.47 8.32 -12.77
CA TYR A 44 -3.84 7.01 -12.25
C TYR A 44 -2.59 6.24 -11.82
N GLN A 45 -1.55 6.24 -12.66
CA GLN A 45 -0.31 5.55 -12.34
C GLN A 45 0.37 6.16 -11.12
N LEU A 46 0.39 7.48 -11.03
CA LEU A 46 0.97 8.15 -9.88
C LEU A 46 0.21 7.79 -8.60
N ALA A 47 -1.13 7.82 -8.66
CA ALA A 47 -1.95 7.48 -7.52
C ALA A 47 -1.72 6.03 -7.09
N ALA A 48 -1.64 5.10 -8.04
CA ALA A 48 -1.36 3.70 -7.71
C ALA A 48 0.00 3.55 -7.04
N SER A 49 1.01 4.24 -7.53
CA SER A 49 2.34 4.24 -6.94
C SER A 49 2.32 4.73 -5.49
N VAL A 50 1.62 5.81 -5.24
CA VAL A 50 1.57 6.43 -3.90
C VAL A 50 0.77 5.55 -2.95
N TYR A 51 -0.46 5.19 -3.32
CA TYR A 51 -1.32 4.41 -2.43
C TYR A 51 -0.79 3.00 -2.23
N GLY A 52 -0.18 2.41 -3.25
CA GLY A 52 0.48 1.12 -3.10
C GLY A 52 1.62 1.19 -2.11
N GLY A 53 2.45 2.22 -2.21
CA GLY A 53 3.57 2.40 -1.29
C GLY A 53 3.13 2.59 0.15
N VAL A 54 2.12 3.43 0.36
CA VAL A 54 1.57 3.67 1.69
C VAL A 54 0.95 2.39 2.25
N THR A 55 0.16 1.69 1.43
CA THR A 55 -0.52 0.47 1.86
C THR A 55 0.48 -0.62 2.23
N CYS A 56 1.49 -0.85 1.37
CA CYS A 56 2.52 -1.82 1.67
C CYS A 56 3.26 -1.50 2.95
N SER A 57 3.57 -0.22 3.17
CA SER A 57 4.27 0.19 4.38
C SER A 57 3.43 -0.02 5.63
N TRP A 58 2.12 0.18 5.55
CA TRP A 58 1.23 -0.14 6.67
C TRP A 58 1.13 -1.64 6.91
N ILE A 59 1.11 -2.45 5.85
CA ILE A 59 1.11 -3.91 6.02
C ILE A 59 2.43 -4.36 6.64
N ASP A 60 3.56 -3.80 6.19
CA ASP A 60 4.85 -4.08 6.81
C ASP A 60 4.82 -3.75 8.30
N GLU A 61 4.28 -2.60 8.65
CA GLU A 61 4.18 -2.19 10.06
C GLU A 61 3.30 -3.17 10.86
N TRP A 62 2.19 -3.61 10.27
CA TRP A 62 1.31 -4.58 10.90
C TRP A 62 2.04 -5.89 11.18
N LEU A 63 2.80 -6.37 10.19
CA LEU A 63 3.56 -7.62 10.34
C LEU A 63 4.66 -7.48 11.38
N LEU A 64 5.38 -6.38 11.36
CA LEU A 64 6.43 -6.13 12.35
C LEU A 64 5.84 -6.01 13.77
N ALA A 65 4.69 -5.37 13.88
CA ALA A 65 4.02 -5.21 15.17
C ALA A 65 3.57 -6.55 15.73
N GLN A 66 3.06 -7.44 14.86
CA GLN A 66 2.69 -8.79 15.29
C GLN A 66 3.91 -9.58 15.73
N HIS A 67 5.00 -9.47 15.00
CA HIS A 67 6.25 -10.15 15.35
C HIS A 67 6.75 -9.67 16.72
N ALA A 68 6.60 -8.39 17.00
CA ALA A 68 7.02 -7.81 18.27
C ALA A 68 6.03 -8.06 19.41
N GLY A 69 4.84 -8.56 19.10
CA GLY A 69 3.81 -8.74 20.11
C GLY A 69 3.20 -7.45 20.62
N ASP A 70 3.25 -6.39 19.81
CA ASP A 70 2.78 -5.06 20.21
C ASP A 70 1.35 -4.84 19.72
N ALA A 71 0.38 -5.16 20.58
CA ALA A 71 -1.02 -5.11 20.21
C ALA A 71 -1.48 -3.69 19.79
N ALA A 72 -0.96 -2.65 20.44
CA ALA A 72 -1.37 -1.30 20.10
C ALA A 72 -0.91 -0.92 18.70
N ARG A 73 0.31 -1.31 18.32
CA ARG A 73 0.81 -1.08 16.96
C ARG A 73 0.02 -1.87 15.93
N VAL A 74 -0.32 -3.13 16.25
CA VAL A 74 -1.13 -3.97 15.37
C VAL A 74 -2.47 -3.29 15.10
N GLN A 75 -3.14 -2.81 16.13
CA GLN A 75 -4.43 -2.17 15.98
C GLN A 75 -4.34 -0.86 15.22
N ARG A 76 -3.29 -0.09 15.45
CA ARG A 76 -3.09 1.18 14.74
C ARG A 76 -2.91 0.95 13.25
N ALA A 77 -2.10 -0.05 12.88
CA ALA A 77 -1.89 -0.36 11.47
C ALA A 77 -3.17 -0.85 10.82
N ALA A 78 -3.90 -1.73 11.48
CA ALA A 78 -5.16 -2.23 10.94
C ALA A 78 -6.19 -1.12 10.76
N ALA A 79 -6.27 -0.20 11.73
CA ALA A 79 -7.19 0.93 11.64
C ALA A 79 -6.81 1.87 10.50
N ALA A 80 -5.51 2.12 10.31
CA ALA A 80 -5.04 2.96 9.22
C ALA A 80 -5.44 2.37 7.88
N LEU A 81 -5.24 1.05 7.71
CA LEU A 81 -5.61 0.37 6.48
C LEU A 81 -7.12 0.38 6.28
N LYS A 82 -7.89 0.17 7.33
CA LYS A 82 -9.34 0.19 7.23
C LYS A 82 -9.85 1.56 6.80
N SER A 83 -9.17 2.64 7.20
CA SER A 83 -9.56 3.99 6.81
C SER A 83 -9.40 4.24 5.32
N SER A 84 -8.72 3.33 4.58
CA SER A 84 -8.46 3.52 3.16
C SER A 84 -9.75 3.69 2.34
N ARG A 85 -10.86 3.16 2.82
CA ARG A 85 -12.13 3.32 2.13
C ARG A 85 -12.60 4.78 2.07
N SER A 86 -12.03 5.64 2.92
CA SER A 86 -12.36 7.05 2.93
C SER A 86 -11.19 7.95 2.51
N TRP A 87 -10.11 7.39 1.97
CA TRP A 87 -9.04 8.21 1.41
C TRP A 87 -9.56 8.84 0.11
N PRO A 88 -9.68 10.17 0.04
CA PRO A 88 -10.40 10.78 -1.09
C PRO A 88 -9.84 10.43 -2.46
N GLY A 89 -8.52 10.46 -2.59
CA GLY A 89 -7.90 10.15 -3.88
C GLY A 89 -8.07 8.70 -4.29
N LEU A 90 -8.06 7.78 -3.31
CA LEU A 90 -8.26 6.37 -3.59
C LEU A 90 -9.71 6.10 -4.01
N VAL A 91 -10.65 6.74 -3.36
CA VAL A 91 -12.07 6.64 -3.74
C VAL A 91 -12.27 7.15 -5.18
N ALA A 92 -11.65 8.29 -5.51
CA ALA A 92 -11.72 8.81 -6.87
C ALA A 92 -11.11 7.84 -7.87
N MET A 93 -10.01 7.20 -7.50
CA MET A 93 -9.33 6.22 -8.33
C MET A 93 -10.19 5.00 -8.65
N SER A 94 -11.08 4.63 -7.72
CA SER A 94 -11.94 3.46 -7.90
C SER A 94 -12.87 3.60 -9.09
N ARG A 95 -13.10 4.81 -9.56
CA ARG A 95 -13.96 5.04 -10.72
C ARG A 95 -13.25 4.78 -12.04
N GLY A 96 -11.92 4.69 -12.02
CA GLY A 96 -11.13 4.53 -13.23
C GLY A 96 -10.45 3.19 -13.37
N GLY A 97 -10.61 2.28 -12.40
CA GLY A 97 -9.98 0.97 -12.48
C GLY A 97 -10.14 0.20 -11.19
N ASP A 98 -9.43 -0.91 -11.09
CA ASP A 98 -9.61 -1.89 -10.02
C ASP A 98 -8.61 -1.77 -8.88
N TYR A 99 -7.66 -0.84 -8.96
CA TYR A 99 -6.57 -0.81 -7.98
C TYR A 99 -7.07 -0.55 -6.56
N ALA A 100 -8.06 0.33 -6.41
CA ALA A 100 -8.61 0.61 -5.10
C ALA A 100 -9.23 -0.64 -4.47
N ASP A 101 -9.86 -1.48 -5.27
CA ASP A 101 -10.44 -2.73 -4.78
C ASP A 101 -9.35 -3.63 -4.19
N VAL A 102 -8.17 -3.67 -4.79
CA VAL A 102 -7.05 -4.47 -4.28
C VAL A 102 -6.62 -3.95 -2.91
N VAL A 103 -6.45 -2.63 -2.78
CA VAL A 103 -6.09 -2.02 -1.50
C VAL A 103 -7.14 -2.37 -0.44
N TRP A 104 -8.42 -2.23 -0.79
CA TRP A 104 -9.51 -2.46 0.16
C TRP A 104 -9.62 -3.93 0.57
N GLU A 105 -9.32 -4.88 -0.32
CA GLU A 105 -9.29 -6.29 0.03
C GLU A 105 -8.24 -6.57 1.12
N PHE A 106 -7.04 -6.05 0.94
CA PHE A 106 -6.00 -6.23 1.95
C PHE A 106 -6.39 -5.56 3.27
N ALA A 107 -6.97 -4.36 3.19
CA ALA A 107 -7.43 -3.68 4.38
C ALA A 107 -8.48 -4.52 5.14
N ASP A 108 -9.39 -5.13 4.42
CA ASP A 108 -10.43 -5.95 5.01
C ASP A 108 -9.86 -7.21 5.65
N VAL A 109 -8.91 -7.86 5.00
CA VAL A 109 -8.26 -9.05 5.57
C VAL A 109 -7.52 -8.69 6.85
N ILE A 110 -6.77 -7.61 6.84
CA ILE A 110 -5.96 -7.21 7.98
C ILE A 110 -6.85 -6.72 9.13
N SER A 111 -7.96 -6.07 8.84
CA SER A 111 -8.89 -5.63 9.87
C SER A 111 -9.82 -6.74 10.35
N GLY A 112 -9.75 -7.92 9.74
CA GLY A 112 -10.51 -9.08 10.17
C GLY A 112 -11.91 -9.20 9.61
N THR A 113 -12.26 -8.38 8.61
CA THR A 113 -13.61 -8.44 8.03
C THR A 113 -13.67 -9.30 6.77
N ARG A 114 -12.55 -9.88 6.38
CA ARG A 114 -12.46 -10.76 5.22
C ARG A 114 -11.40 -11.81 5.50
N ALA A 115 -11.60 -13.04 5.05
CA ALA A 115 -10.68 -14.13 5.34
C ALA A 115 -9.46 -14.16 4.41
N THR A 116 -9.67 -13.89 3.12
CA THR A 116 -8.60 -13.97 2.12
C THR A 116 -8.72 -12.86 1.10
N THR A 117 -7.63 -12.63 0.35
CA THR A 117 -7.64 -11.68 -0.75
C THR A 117 -7.71 -12.43 -2.07
N ALA A 118 -8.48 -11.91 -3.02
CA ALA A 118 -8.52 -12.48 -4.37
C ALA A 118 -7.23 -12.15 -5.13
N ALA A 119 -6.66 -10.98 -4.88
CA ALA A 119 -5.47 -10.51 -5.58
C ALA A 119 -4.17 -11.03 -4.98
N GLY A 120 -4.22 -11.64 -3.81
CA GLY A 120 -3.02 -12.00 -3.08
C GLY A 120 -2.26 -13.20 -3.62
N GLY A 121 -2.87 -13.97 -4.52
CA GLY A 121 -2.24 -15.13 -5.12
C GLY A 121 -2.02 -16.23 -4.10
N LYS A 122 -0.78 -16.43 -3.68
CA LYS A 122 -0.45 -17.45 -2.72
C LYS A 122 -1.03 -17.10 -1.35
N LEU A 123 -1.94 -17.93 -0.85
CA LEU A 123 -2.69 -17.62 0.37
C LEU A 123 -2.18 -18.33 1.61
N SER A 124 -1.29 -19.33 1.49
CA SER A 124 -0.72 -19.98 2.67
C SER A 124 0.29 -19.08 3.35
N ALA A 125 0.49 -19.28 4.64
CA ALA A 125 1.46 -18.51 5.41
C ALA A 125 2.88 -18.70 4.84
N TYR A 126 3.68 -17.65 4.92
CA TYR A 126 5.07 -17.72 4.45
C TYR A 126 5.91 -16.71 5.21
N ARG A 127 7.23 -16.81 5.05
CA ARG A 127 8.17 -15.91 5.71
C ARG A 127 8.64 -14.86 4.71
N THR A 128 8.80 -13.64 5.22
CA THR A 128 9.37 -12.54 4.43
C THR A 128 10.26 -11.70 5.33
N ARG A 129 11.09 -10.86 4.72
CA ARG A 129 11.96 -9.97 5.48
C ARG A 129 11.52 -8.53 5.29
N ILE A 130 11.46 -7.81 6.41
CA ILE A 130 11.13 -6.38 6.40
C ILE A 130 12.22 -5.68 7.18
N GLY A 131 13.03 -4.89 6.50
CA GLY A 131 14.11 -4.15 7.14
C GLY A 131 15.07 -5.04 7.89
N GLY A 132 15.33 -6.23 7.38
CA GLY A 132 16.25 -7.17 8.04
C GLY A 132 15.60 -8.10 9.05
N THR A 133 14.33 -7.90 9.36
CA THR A 133 13.60 -8.73 10.30
C THR A 133 12.77 -9.76 9.54
N SER A 134 12.93 -11.04 9.88
CA SER A 134 12.14 -12.10 9.27
C SER A 134 10.82 -12.23 10.02
N VAL A 135 9.72 -12.13 9.30
CA VAL A 135 8.39 -12.19 9.89
C VAL A 135 7.53 -13.18 9.12
N THR A 136 6.44 -13.61 9.73
CA THR A 136 5.47 -14.49 9.09
C THR A 136 4.33 -13.67 8.52
N VAL A 137 4.02 -13.89 7.24
CA VAL A 137 2.80 -13.36 6.64
C VAL A 137 1.73 -14.42 6.85
N PRO A 138 0.65 -14.08 7.55
CA PRO A 138 -0.36 -15.08 7.91
C PRO A 138 -1.12 -15.61 6.70
N THR A 139 -1.70 -16.80 6.88
CA THR A 139 -2.61 -17.39 5.90
C THR A 139 -3.70 -16.38 5.55
N GLY A 140 -4.01 -16.28 4.27
CA GLY A 140 -5.08 -15.42 3.79
C GLY A 140 -4.65 -14.07 3.28
N VAL A 141 -3.47 -13.59 3.69
CA VAL A 141 -2.96 -12.29 3.24
C VAL A 141 -2.40 -12.38 1.82
N GLY A 142 -1.65 -13.43 1.54
CA GLY A 142 -1.05 -13.61 0.22
C GLY A 142 0.13 -12.69 -0.03
N ASP A 143 0.55 -12.63 -1.28
CA ASP A 143 1.71 -11.85 -1.69
C ASP A 143 1.29 -10.39 -1.92
N TYR A 144 1.18 -9.65 -0.83
CA TYR A 144 0.70 -8.27 -0.89
C TYR A 144 1.62 -7.36 -1.68
N ARG A 145 2.92 -7.62 -1.65
CA ARG A 145 3.86 -6.75 -2.36
C ARG A 145 3.67 -6.84 -3.86
N SER A 146 3.52 -8.06 -4.37
CA SER A 146 3.28 -8.26 -5.79
C SER A 146 1.91 -7.70 -6.19
N ALA A 147 0.89 -7.99 -5.40
CA ALA A 147 -0.47 -7.56 -5.73
C ALA A 147 -0.62 -6.04 -5.74
N LEU A 148 0.06 -5.36 -4.83
CA LEU A 148 -0.03 -3.90 -4.72
C LEU A 148 1.02 -3.18 -5.59
N GLY A 149 1.95 -3.91 -6.17
CA GLY A 149 2.97 -3.31 -7.02
C GLY A 149 4.17 -2.77 -6.28
N CYS A 150 4.33 -3.12 -5.01
CA CYS A 150 5.47 -2.66 -4.21
C CYS A 150 6.54 -3.74 -4.07
N ASP A 151 6.54 -4.69 -4.97
CA ASP A 151 7.53 -5.76 -4.99
C ASP A 151 8.81 -5.25 -5.65
N MET A 152 9.41 -4.27 -5.01
CA MET A 152 10.63 -3.71 -5.56
C MET A 152 11.79 -4.59 -5.20
N PRO A 153 12.71 -4.78 -6.12
CA PRO A 153 13.92 -5.43 -5.78
C PRO A 153 14.55 -4.59 -4.71
N ALA A 154 14.67 -5.18 -3.62
CA ALA A 154 15.16 -4.51 -2.49
C ALA A 154 16.53 -4.09 -2.84
N SER A 155 16.75 -3.64 -3.57
CA SER A 155 17.90 -3.18 -3.86
C SER A 155 18.96 -3.55 -3.08
N LYS A 156 18.85 -4.01 -3.02
CA LYS A 156 19.53 -4.35 -2.47
C LYS A 156 20.07 -4.16 -1.82
#